data_4338ef2b563059aab454bfd98aadc41f
#
_entry.id   4338ef2b563059aab454bfd98aadc41f
#
_cell.length_a   1.000
_cell.length_b   1.000
_cell.length_c   1.000
_cell.angle_alpha   90.00
_cell.angle_beta   90.00
_cell.angle_gamma   90.00
#
_symmetry.space_group_name_H-M   'P 1'
#
loop_
_entity.id
_entity.type
_entity.pdbx_description
1 polymer ?
#
loop_
_entity_poly.entity_id
_entity_poly.type
_entity_poly.pdbx_seq_one_letter_code
_entity_poly.pdbx_strand_id
1 'polypeptide(L)'
;MRRFRGEGLNKVDSKGRVSIPALFRRVIEVCDPAWTDGLQPELVIVYGDNRKNFLECYTIDAIDEVDQKISDLPRGSIQRKMLERLFHGQSFPTSVDDTGRLVIPHKLREKIGKKSEAYFIA
;
A
#
# COMPACT_ATOMS: atom_id res chain seq x y z
N MET A 1 16.10 -6.58 2.29
CA MET A 1 14.89 -5.75 2.21
C MET A 1 14.48 -5.28 3.60
N ARG A 2 14.24 -4.00 3.75
CA ARG A 2 13.68 -3.46 4.99
C ARG A 2 12.20 -3.80 5.12
N ARG A 3 11.76 -3.94 6.36
CA ARG A 3 10.36 -4.24 6.65
C ARG A 3 9.77 -3.16 7.55
N PHE A 4 8.47 -2.98 7.43
CA PHE A 4 7.73 -2.15 8.37
C PHE A 4 7.80 -2.75 9.78
N ARG A 5 7.91 -1.87 10.77
CA ARG A 5 7.88 -2.27 12.18
C ARG A 5 7.13 -1.21 12.97
N GLY A 6 6.37 -1.67 13.96
CA GLY A 6 5.67 -0.78 14.86
C GLY A 6 4.27 -0.41 14.41
N GLU A 7 3.73 0.60 15.07
CA GLU A 7 2.37 1.05 14.86
C GLU A 7 2.26 2.54 15.16
N GLY A 8 1.20 3.19 14.68
CA GLY A 8 0.96 4.60 14.93
C GLY A 8 -0.45 5.01 14.56
N LEU A 9 -0.96 6.06 15.20
CA LEU A 9 -2.27 6.61 14.96
C LEU A 9 -2.11 8.03 14.40
N ASN A 10 -2.66 8.28 13.22
CA ASN A 10 -2.59 9.59 12.58
C ASN A 10 -3.97 10.01 12.08
N LYS A 11 -4.20 11.32 12.03
CA LYS A 11 -5.47 11.88 11.56
C LYS A 11 -5.56 11.81 10.04
N VAL A 12 -6.77 11.56 9.56
CA VAL A 12 -7.11 11.61 8.13
C VAL A 12 -7.95 12.86 7.92
N ASP A 13 -7.53 13.75 7.03
CA ASP A 13 -8.29 14.98 6.77
C ASP A 13 -9.47 14.71 5.83
N SER A 14 -10.28 15.76 5.59
CA SER A 14 -11.48 15.64 4.76
C SER A 14 -11.20 15.25 3.32
N LYS A 15 -9.97 15.47 2.84
CA LYS A 15 -9.54 15.09 1.48
C LYS A 15 -8.89 13.71 1.42
N GLY A 16 -8.83 13.01 2.53
CA GLY A 16 -8.21 11.69 2.61
C GLY A 16 -6.71 11.69 2.76
N ARG A 17 -6.11 12.83 3.12
CA ARG A 17 -4.66 12.91 3.35
C ARG A 17 -4.35 12.48 4.77
N VAL A 18 -3.34 11.62 4.89
CA VAL A 18 -2.87 11.11 6.18
C VAL A 18 -1.34 11.12 6.19
N SER A 19 -0.75 11.61 7.28
CA SER A 19 0.70 11.55 7.46
C SER A 19 1.10 10.11 7.75
N ILE A 20 2.10 9.62 7.03
CA ILE A 20 2.65 8.29 7.25
C ILE A 20 3.68 8.40 8.38
N PRO A 21 3.69 7.46 9.34
CA PRO A 21 4.74 7.46 10.38
C PRO A 21 6.13 7.50 9.76
N ALA A 22 7.03 8.29 10.35
CA ALA A 22 8.35 8.56 9.78
C ALA A 22 9.14 7.28 9.50
N LEU A 23 9.08 6.29 10.40
CA LEU A 23 9.77 5.02 10.19
C LEU A 23 9.18 4.24 9.02
N PHE A 24 7.88 4.32 8.80
CA PHE A 24 7.23 3.68 7.65
C PHE A 24 7.63 4.37 6.35
N ARG A 25 7.68 5.72 6.35
CA ARG A 25 8.15 6.46 5.16
C ARG A 25 9.57 6.04 4.76
N ARG A 26 10.43 5.87 5.74
CA ARG A 26 11.82 5.46 5.47
C ARG A 26 11.88 4.09 4.77
N VAL A 27 11.04 3.15 5.20
CA VAL A 27 10.97 1.83 4.58
C VAL A 27 10.47 1.95 3.13
N ILE A 28 9.44 2.77 2.90
CA ILE A 28 8.90 3.01 1.55
C ILE A 28 9.98 3.56 0.63
N GLU A 29 10.75 4.55 1.09
CA GLU A 29 11.85 5.15 0.34
C GLU A 29 12.93 4.13 -0.01
N VAL A 30 13.41 3.40 1.00
CA VAL A 30 14.51 2.44 0.83
C VAL A 30 14.10 1.26 -0.05
N CYS A 31 12.83 0.87 -0.02
CA CYS A 31 12.30 -0.25 -0.78
C CYS A 31 11.69 0.16 -2.13
N ASP A 32 11.97 1.37 -2.58
CA ASP A 32 11.63 1.82 -3.94
C ASP A 32 12.93 2.00 -4.74
N PRO A 33 13.28 1.06 -5.64
CA PRO A 33 14.53 1.12 -6.39
C PRO A 33 14.68 2.37 -7.27
N ALA A 34 13.56 2.99 -7.65
CA ALA A 34 13.58 4.19 -8.49
C ALA A 34 13.65 5.48 -7.67
N TRP A 35 13.57 5.38 -6.35
CA TRP A 35 13.56 6.57 -5.50
C TRP A 35 14.98 7.10 -5.25
N THR A 36 15.11 8.41 -5.34
CA THR A 36 16.29 9.17 -4.89
C THR A 36 15.80 10.43 -4.18
N ASP A 37 16.68 11.09 -3.45
CA ASP A 37 16.34 12.33 -2.75
C ASP A 37 15.69 13.33 -3.72
N GLY A 38 14.60 13.93 -3.31
CA GLY A 38 13.82 14.89 -4.10
C GLY A 38 12.69 14.27 -4.89
N LEU A 39 12.62 12.95 -4.99
CA LEU A 39 11.50 12.25 -5.62
C LEU A 39 10.50 11.78 -4.56
N GLN A 40 9.27 11.59 -4.97
CA GLN A 40 8.23 11.01 -4.11
C GLN A 40 8.29 9.49 -4.21
N PRO A 41 8.51 8.78 -3.09
CA PRO A 41 8.56 7.32 -3.13
C PRO A 41 7.18 6.73 -3.40
N GLU A 42 7.16 5.59 -4.09
CA GLU A 42 5.93 4.93 -4.49
C GLU A 42 5.62 3.73 -3.60
N LEU A 43 4.35 3.39 -3.53
CA LEU A 43 3.84 2.20 -2.85
C LEU A 43 2.56 1.75 -3.53
N VAL A 44 2.10 0.56 -3.18
CA VAL A 44 0.88 -0.02 -3.75
C VAL A 44 -0.08 -0.37 -2.61
N ILE A 45 -1.34 0.07 -2.74
CA ILE A 45 -2.42 -0.27 -1.80
C ILE A 45 -3.25 -1.38 -2.41
N VAL A 46 -3.38 -2.50 -1.72
CA VAL A 46 -4.23 -3.62 -2.11
C VAL A 46 -5.52 -3.55 -1.30
N TYR A 47 -6.67 -3.50 -1.98
CA TYR A 47 -7.95 -3.20 -1.33
C TYR A 47 -9.04 -4.23 -1.62
N GLY A 48 -8.78 -5.24 -2.43
CA GLY A 48 -9.84 -6.11 -2.96
C GLY A 48 -10.28 -7.25 -2.07
N ASP A 49 -9.62 -7.52 -0.96
CA ASP A 49 -10.02 -8.62 -0.08
C ASP A 49 -11.21 -8.20 0.78
N ASN A 50 -12.42 -8.63 0.39
CA ASN A 50 -13.67 -8.27 1.06
C ASN A 50 -13.83 -8.85 2.48
N ARG A 51 -12.97 -9.79 2.86
CA ARG A 51 -12.97 -10.34 4.22
C ARG A 51 -12.30 -9.40 5.21
N LYS A 52 -11.59 -8.40 4.70
CA LYS A 52 -10.81 -7.45 5.51
C LYS A 52 -11.45 -6.07 5.47
N ASN A 53 -11.48 -5.41 6.61
CA ASN A 53 -11.95 -4.03 6.72
C ASN A 53 -10.77 -3.04 6.88
N PHE A 54 -9.62 -3.39 6.32
CA PHE A 54 -8.42 -2.56 6.30
C PHE A 54 -7.75 -2.63 4.94
N LEU A 55 -6.87 -1.67 4.69
CA LEU A 55 -6.07 -1.61 3.47
C LEU A 55 -4.70 -2.21 3.75
N GLU A 56 -4.15 -2.91 2.77
CA GLU A 56 -2.79 -3.43 2.85
C GLU A 56 -1.90 -2.59 1.94
N CYS A 57 -0.81 -2.07 2.50
CA CYS A 57 0.15 -1.26 1.75
C CYS A 57 1.44 -2.05 1.56
N TYR A 58 1.92 -2.09 0.32
CA TYR A 58 3.13 -2.80 -0.06
C TYR A 58 4.16 -1.81 -0.59
N THR A 59 5.40 -1.95 -0.17
CA THR A 59 6.51 -1.25 -0.84
C THR A 59 6.66 -1.79 -2.25
N ILE A 60 7.39 -1.08 -3.11
CA ILE A 60 7.65 -1.54 -4.49
C ILE A 60 8.40 -2.87 -4.47
N ASP A 61 9.44 -3.01 -3.65
CA ASP A 61 10.16 -4.29 -3.55
C ASP A 61 9.24 -5.43 -3.11
N ALA A 62 8.36 -5.18 -2.14
CA ALA A 62 7.46 -6.22 -1.64
C ALA A 62 6.42 -6.62 -2.69
N ILE A 63 5.84 -5.67 -3.41
CA ILE A 63 4.86 -5.99 -4.45
C ILE A 63 5.51 -6.71 -5.62
N ASP A 64 6.75 -6.37 -5.96
CA ASP A 64 7.50 -7.06 -7.00
C ASP A 64 7.74 -8.53 -6.63
N GLU A 65 8.03 -8.82 -5.37
CA GLU A 65 8.14 -10.21 -4.90
C GLU A 65 6.82 -10.97 -5.03
N VAL A 66 5.72 -10.33 -4.67
CA VAL A 66 4.39 -10.94 -4.82
C VAL A 66 4.11 -11.21 -6.30
N ASP A 67 4.37 -10.25 -7.17
CA ASP A 67 4.17 -10.40 -8.60
C ASP A 67 4.99 -11.56 -9.16
N GLN A 68 6.23 -11.72 -8.72
CA GLN A 68 7.09 -12.82 -9.15
C GLN A 68 6.53 -14.17 -8.70
N LYS A 69 6.08 -14.27 -7.46
CA LYS A 69 5.48 -15.51 -6.94
C LYS A 69 4.21 -15.88 -7.69
N ILE A 70 3.39 -14.90 -8.06
CA ILE A 70 2.20 -15.13 -8.86
C ILE A 70 2.59 -15.65 -10.26
N SER A 71 3.62 -15.04 -10.86
CA SER A 71 4.11 -15.46 -12.19
C SER A 71 4.67 -16.88 -12.20
N ASP A 72 5.14 -17.37 -11.06
CA ASP A 72 5.69 -18.71 -10.92
C ASP A 72 4.59 -19.79 -10.80
N LEU A 73 3.33 -19.38 -10.62
CA LEU A 73 2.21 -20.33 -10.60
C LEU A 73 1.85 -20.78 -12.01
N PRO A 74 1.28 -21.98 -12.17
CA PRO A 74 0.90 -22.48 -13.48
C PRO A 74 -0.08 -21.56 -14.20
N ARG A 75 0.16 -21.29 -15.47
CA ARG A 75 -0.76 -20.52 -16.31
C ARG A 75 -2.13 -21.18 -16.34
N GLY A 76 -3.17 -20.36 -16.22
CA GLY A 76 -4.54 -20.85 -16.28
C GLY A 76 -5.02 -21.52 -15.00
N SER A 77 -4.18 -21.67 -13.98
CA SER A 77 -4.65 -22.19 -12.70
C SER A 77 -5.63 -21.22 -12.06
N ILE A 78 -6.61 -21.74 -11.34
CA ILE A 78 -7.60 -20.92 -10.63
C ILE A 78 -6.90 -20.05 -9.59
N GLN A 79 -5.94 -20.62 -8.86
CA GLN A 79 -5.18 -19.91 -7.84
C GLN A 79 -4.46 -18.69 -8.43
N ARG A 80 -3.78 -18.86 -9.57
CA ARG A 80 -3.08 -17.74 -10.21
C ARG A 80 -4.05 -16.65 -10.64
N LYS A 81 -5.18 -17.02 -11.23
CA LYS A 81 -6.19 -16.06 -11.67
C LYS A 81 -6.76 -15.25 -10.50
N MET A 82 -7.03 -15.90 -9.39
CA MET A 82 -7.54 -15.24 -8.19
C MET A 82 -6.54 -14.23 -7.63
N LEU A 83 -5.26 -14.62 -7.56
CA LEU A 83 -4.20 -13.74 -7.04
C LEU A 83 -3.92 -12.58 -7.99
N GLU A 84 -3.93 -12.81 -9.31
CA GLU A 84 -3.80 -11.73 -10.29
C GLU A 84 -4.94 -10.72 -10.16
N ARG A 85 -6.17 -11.19 -9.98
CA ARG A 85 -7.32 -10.31 -9.80
C ARG A 85 -7.17 -9.44 -8.55
N LEU A 86 -6.70 -10.03 -7.46
CA LEU A 86 -6.52 -9.29 -6.20
C LEU A 86 -5.35 -8.32 -6.28
N PHE A 87 -4.17 -8.80 -6.62
CA PHE A 87 -2.93 -8.02 -6.54
C PHE A 87 -2.69 -7.11 -7.74
N HIS A 88 -3.22 -7.44 -8.91
CA HIS A 88 -3.08 -6.60 -10.10
C HIS A 88 -4.35 -5.81 -10.38
N GLY A 89 -5.51 -6.45 -10.28
CA GLY A 89 -6.78 -5.83 -10.62
C GLY A 89 -7.40 -4.97 -9.54
N GLN A 90 -7.11 -5.26 -8.28
CA GLN A 90 -7.70 -4.57 -7.13
C GLN A 90 -6.62 -3.96 -6.24
N SER A 91 -5.69 -3.29 -6.88
CA SER A 91 -4.62 -2.55 -6.23
C SER A 91 -4.55 -1.14 -6.82
N PHE A 92 -3.95 -0.24 -6.05
CA PHE A 92 -3.85 1.17 -6.39
C PHE A 92 -2.42 1.65 -6.17
N PRO A 93 -1.66 1.94 -7.25
CA PRO A 93 -0.34 2.53 -7.10
C PRO A 93 -0.46 4.00 -6.71
N THR A 94 0.33 4.43 -5.76
CA THR A 94 0.32 5.80 -5.28
C THR A 94 1.72 6.20 -4.80
N SER A 95 1.85 7.42 -4.30
CA SER A 95 3.13 7.92 -3.80
C SER A 95 2.93 8.70 -2.52
N VAL A 96 4.02 8.87 -1.77
CA VAL A 96 4.06 9.73 -0.59
C VAL A 96 4.46 11.12 -1.05
N ASP A 97 3.70 12.15 -0.67
CA ASP A 97 3.99 13.52 -1.10
C ASP A 97 5.19 14.13 -0.34
N ASP A 98 5.58 15.34 -0.74
CA ASP A 98 6.76 16.01 -0.17
C ASP A 98 6.63 16.31 1.32
N THR A 99 5.41 16.34 1.84
CA THR A 99 5.16 16.56 3.26
C THR A 99 4.96 15.25 4.03
N GLY A 100 5.21 14.12 3.40
CA GLY A 100 5.12 12.80 4.04
C GLY A 100 3.71 12.28 4.19
N ARG A 101 2.79 12.73 3.34
CA ARG A 101 1.38 12.32 3.40
C ARG A 101 1.01 11.43 2.23
N LEU A 102 0.06 10.55 2.51
CA LEU A 102 -0.57 9.68 1.54
C LEU A 102 -2.01 10.15 1.35
N VAL A 103 -2.51 10.16 0.12
CA VAL A 103 -3.94 10.39 -0.15
C VAL A 103 -4.62 9.05 -0.30
N ILE A 104 -5.63 8.80 0.54
CA ILE A 104 -6.48 7.62 0.43
C ILE A 104 -7.70 8.01 -0.41
N PRO A 105 -7.87 7.47 -1.62
CA PRO A 105 -9.02 7.81 -2.46
C PRO A 105 -10.35 7.52 -1.78
N HIS A 106 -11.37 8.29 -2.13
CA HIS A 106 -12.70 8.17 -1.54
C HIS A 106 -13.25 6.74 -1.56
N LYS A 107 -13.08 6.05 -2.69
CA LYS A 107 -13.52 4.66 -2.83
C LYS A 107 -12.90 3.73 -1.78
N LEU A 108 -11.62 3.90 -1.51
CA LEU A 108 -10.91 3.09 -0.53
C LEU A 108 -11.29 3.49 0.90
N ARG A 109 -11.56 4.78 1.13
CA ARG A 109 -12.03 5.27 2.43
C ARG A 109 -13.41 4.70 2.77
N GLU A 110 -14.28 4.56 1.78
CA GLU A 110 -15.60 3.94 1.98
C GLU A 110 -15.47 2.49 2.42
N LYS A 111 -14.53 1.75 1.83
CA LYS A 111 -14.28 0.36 2.20
C LYS A 111 -13.94 0.22 3.69
N ILE A 112 -13.19 1.14 4.26
CA ILE A 112 -12.74 1.09 5.66
C ILE A 112 -13.58 1.94 6.59
N GLY A 113 -14.69 2.54 6.13
CA GLY A 113 -15.67 3.20 6.97
C GLY A 113 -15.44 4.69 7.23
N LYS A 114 -14.84 5.44 6.32
CA LYS A 114 -14.71 6.93 6.37
C LYS A 114 -14.30 7.47 7.74
N LYS A 115 -13.23 6.95 8.30
CA LYS A 115 -12.77 7.37 9.62
C LYS A 115 -11.90 8.63 9.54
N SER A 116 -11.93 9.42 10.63
CA SER A 116 -11.08 10.61 10.76
C SER A 116 -9.67 10.29 11.25
N GLU A 117 -9.40 9.03 11.58
CA GLU A 117 -8.09 8.57 12.05
C GLU A 117 -7.74 7.25 11.38
N ALA A 118 -6.45 7.08 11.11
CA ALA A 118 -5.91 5.85 10.56
C ALA A 118 -4.90 5.25 11.54
N TYR A 119 -5.08 3.97 11.83
CA TYR A 119 -4.16 3.21 12.66
C TYR A 119 -3.24 2.39 11.75
N PHE A 120 -1.95 2.73 11.80
CA PHE A 120 -0.93 2.04 11.03
C PHE A 120 -0.35 0.91 11.87
N ILE A 121 -0.30 -0.28 11.30
CA ILE A 121 0.32 -1.43 11.94
C ILE A 121 1.12 -2.22 10.90
N ALA A 122 2.32 -2.63 11.30
CA ALA A 122 3.22 -3.39 10.42
C ALA A 122 2.78 -4.85 10.27
#